data_7c9a676c424cdd44b360ad48e9f94d2b
#
_entry.id   7c9a676c424cdd44b360ad48e9f94d2b
#
_cell.length_a   1.000
_cell.length_b   1.000
_cell.length_c   1.000
_cell.angle_alpha   90.00
_cell.angle_beta   90.00
_cell.angle_gamma   90.00
#
_symmetry.space_group_name_H-M   'P 1'
#
loop_
_entity.id
_entity.type
_entity.pdbx_description
1 polymer ?
#
loop_
_entity_poly.entity_id
_entity_poly.type
_entity_poly.pdbx_seq_one_letter_code
_entity_poly.pdbx_strand_id
1 'polypeptide(L)'
;MDSRSGKEQVAICDRAHHTLQFLDLKGNHKQTLTGYGLPANLDTLGKLMLVPELHARITLLNEKNEVVARLGDNVESVVKNKSVHRAKPHTWKNGKFVHPHDACFAPNGDIYVAEWVQTGRVTKLRKVS
;
A
#
# COMPACT_ATOMS: atom_id res chain seq x y z
N MET A 1 2.33 -13.99 3.45
CA MET A 1 1.30 -15.03 3.16
C MET A 1 -0.05 -14.37 3.06
N ASP A 2 -0.88 -14.81 2.14
CA ASP A 2 -2.25 -14.29 1.93
C ASP A 2 -3.25 -15.46 1.98
N SER A 3 -4.20 -15.39 2.91
CA SER A 3 -5.26 -16.40 3.10
C SER A 3 -6.68 -15.83 2.97
N ARG A 4 -6.82 -14.60 2.47
CA ARG A 4 -8.11 -13.87 2.37
C ARG A 4 -9.18 -14.62 1.59
N SER A 5 -8.80 -15.37 0.59
CA SER A 5 -9.71 -16.16 -0.24
C SER A 5 -10.10 -17.53 0.32
N GLY A 6 -9.61 -17.87 1.53
CA GLY A 6 -9.76 -19.19 2.16
C GLY A 6 -8.73 -20.22 1.69
N LYS A 7 -7.83 -19.87 0.77
CA LYS A 7 -6.68 -20.69 0.36
C LYS A 7 -5.41 -19.88 0.54
N GLU A 8 -4.41 -20.52 1.14
CA GLU A 8 -3.12 -19.86 1.31
C GLU A 8 -2.38 -19.70 -0.02
N GLN A 9 -1.81 -18.52 -0.21
CA GLN A 9 -0.99 -18.17 -1.36
C GLN A 9 0.12 -17.20 -0.95
N VAL A 10 1.12 -17.05 -1.80
CA VAL A 10 2.18 -16.07 -1.64
C VAL A 10 1.80 -14.82 -2.43
N ALA A 11 1.72 -13.67 -1.76
CA ALA A 11 1.54 -12.38 -2.39
C ALA A 11 2.87 -11.60 -2.34
N ILE A 12 3.28 -11.02 -3.45
CA ILE A 12 4.58 -10.36 -3.62
C ILE A 12 4.38 -8.96 -4.20
N CYS A 13 5.02 -7.96 -3.61
CA CYS A 13 5.19 -6.65 -4.22
C CYS A 13 6.35 -6.70 -5.22
N ASP A 14 6.05 -6.71 -6.49
CA ASP A 14 7.06 -6.56 -7.54
C ASP A 14 7.19 -5.07 -7.86
N ARG A 15 7.95 -4.39 -6.99
CA ARG A 15 8.06 -2.93 -6.95
C ARG A 15 8.49 -2.33 -8.29
N ALA A 16 9.56 -2.86 -8.86
CA ALA A 16 10.16 -2.31 -10.08
C ALA A 16 9.24 -2.45 -11.30
N HIS A 17 8.37 -3.44 -11.31
CA HIS A 17 7.41 -3.66 -12.39
C HIS A 17 6.02 -3.07 -12.11
N HIS A 18 5.85 -2.39 -10.96
CA HIS A 18 4.57 -1.77 -10.58
C HIS A 18 3.40 -2.75 -10.48
N THR A 19 3.69 -3.98 -10.01
CA THR A 19 2.71 -5.06 -9.95
C THR A 19 2.68 -5.76 -8.59
N LEU A 20 1.56 -6.44 -8.33
CA LEU A 20 1.48 -7.48 -7.31
C LEU A 20 1.44 -8.84 -8.00
N GLN A 21 2.21 -9.79 -7.52
CA GLN A 21 2.26 -11.16 -8.02
C GLN A 21 1.68 -12.11 -6.98
N PHE A 22 0.89 -13.06 -7.44
CA PHE A 22 0.33 -14.12 -6.58
C PHE A 22 0.77 -15.49 -7.09
N LEU A 23 1.28 -16.30 -6.17
CA LEU A 23 1.76 -17.65 -6.44
C LEU A 23 1.09 -18.63 -5.48
N ASP A 24 0.94 -19.90 -5.89
CA ASP A 24 0.58 -20.95 -4.94
C ASP A 24 1.79 -21.32 -4.06
N LEU A 25 1.56 -22.20 -3.06
CA LEU A 25 2.62 -22.62 -2.13
C LEU A 25 3.72 -23.48 -2.79
N LYS A 26 3.51 -23.92 -4.02
CA LYS A 26 4.50 -24.64 -4.82
C LYS A 26 5.34 -23.71 -5.70
N GLY A 27 5.03 -22.40 -5.68
CA GLY A 27 5.71 -21.40 -6.49
C GLY A 27 5.12 -21.22 -7.91
N ASN A 28 4.00 -21.84 -8.23
CA ASN A 28 3.36 -21.64 -9.53
C ASN A 28 2.64 -20.29 -9.55
N HIS A 29 2.88 -19.52 -10.59
CA HIS A 29 2.23 -18.22 -10.80
C HIS A 29 0.72 -18.38 -11.01
N LYS A 30 -0.06 -17.53 -10.34
CA LYS A 30 -1.54 -17.52 -10.40
C LYS A 30 -2.12 -16.25 -11.01
N GLN A 31 -1.60 -15.09 -10.59
CA GLN A 31 -2.18 -13.81 -11.01
C GLN A 31 -1.15 -12.70 -10.92
N THR A 32 -1.24 -11.75 -11.84
CA THR A 32 -0.56 -10.46 -11.79
C THR A 32 -1.59 -9.35 -11.76
N LEU A 33 -1.49 -8.44 -10.78
CA LEU A 33 -2.24 -7.19 -10.74
C LEU A 33 -1.34 -6.03 -11.13
N THR A 34 -1.82 -5.16 -12.00
CA THR A 34 -1.09 -4.00 -12.52
C THR A 34 -1.66 -2.69 -11.99
N GLY A 35 -0.97 -1.56 -12.25
CA GLY A 35 -1.48 -0.22 -11.93
C GLY A 35 -1.14 0.26 -10.53
N TYR A 36 -0.08 -0.29 -9.92
CA TYR A 36 0.43 0.15 -8.62
C TYR A 36 1.62 1.11 -8.79
N GLY A 37 1.72 2.08 -7.89
CA GLY A 37 2.80 3.06 -7.88
C GLY A 37 3.95 2.64 -6.95
N LEU A 38 4.85 1.75 -7.38
CA LEU A 38 5.94 1.21 -6.56
C LEU A 38 5.41 0.58 -5.26
N PRO A 39 4.67 -0.53 -5.32
CA PRO A 39 4.14 -1.19 -4.11
C PRO A 39 5.30 -1.63 -3.21
N ALA A 40 5.23 -1.28 -1.93
CA ALA A 40 6.36 -1.43 -1.01
C ALA A 40 6.23 -2.64 -0.08
N ASN A 41 5.04 -2.89 0.43
CA ASN A 41 4.76 -4.00 1.33
C ASN A 41 3.28 -4.42 1.23
N LEU A 42 2.90 -5.43 2.00
CA LEU A 42 1.54 -5.96 2.09
C LEU A 42 1.21 -6.31 3.53
N ASP A 43 0.01 -6.00 3.97
CA ASP A 43 -0.56 -6.52 5.21
C ASP A 43 -2.01 -6.95 5.00
N THR A 44 -2.53 -7.83 5.84
CA THR A 44 -3.89 -8.35 5.71
C THR A 44 -4.63 -8.34 7.03
N LEU A 45 -5.92 -8.01 6.97
CA LEU A 45 -6.85 -8.14 8.10
C LEU A 45 -8.20 -8.68 7.58
N GLY A 46 -8.56 -9.88 8.01
CA GLY A 46 -9.76 -10.54 7.53
C GLY A 46 -9.71 -10.73 6.01
N LYS A 47 -10.64 -10.12 5.29
CA LYS A 47 -10.72 -10.19 3.82
C LYS A 47 -10.05 -9.02 3.10
N LEU A 48 -9.44 -8.10 3.84
CA LEU A 48 -8.77 -6.93 3.27
C LEU A 48 -7.27 -7.15 3.16
N MET A 49 -6.70 -6.62 2.07
CA MET A 49 -5.26 -6.46 1.88
C MET A 49 -4.93 -4.98 1.77
N LEU A 50 -3.89 -4.58 2.46
CA LEU A 50 -3.36 -3.22 2.52
C LEU A 50 -2.07 -3.16 1.69
N VAL A 51 -1.98 -2.21 0.77
CA VAL A 51 -0.83 -2.02 -0.12
C VAL A 51 -0.33 -0.58 -0.01
N PRO A 52 0.75 -0.32 0.75
CA PRO A 52 1.42 0.97 0.68
C PRO A 52 2.19 1.11 -0.63
N GLU A 53 1.98 2.23 -1.31
CA GLU A 53 2.63 2.55 -2.58
C GLU A 53 3.55 3.77 -2.39
N LEU A 54 4.83 3.64 -2.75
CA LEU A 54 5.79 4.75 -2.68
C LEU A 54 5.38 5.95 -3.54
N HIS A 55 4.52 5.76 -4.54
CA HIS A 55 3.88 6.82 -5.28
C HIS A 55 2.65 7.37 -4.55
N ALA A 56 2.80 7.62 -3.26
CA ALA A 56 1.95 8.50 -2.45
C ALA A 56 0.48 8.10 -2.31
N ARG A 57 0.20 6.82 -2.07
CA ARG A 57 -1.14 6.36 -1.68
C ARG A 57 -1.11 5.01 -0.96
N ILE A 58 -2.20 4.69 -0.31
CA ILE A 58 -2.51 3.37 0.22
C ILE A 58 -3.67 2.79 -0.58
N THR A 59 -3.52 1.57 -1.08
CA THR A 59 -4.60 0.85 -1.77
C THR A 59 -5.11 -0.29 -0.88
N LEU A 60 -6.42 -0.43 -0.78
CA LEU A 60 -7.10 -1.55 -0.13
C LEU A 60 -7.75 -2.45 -1.18
N LEU A 61 -7.53 -3.74 -1.05
CA LEU A 61 -8.13 -4.79 -1.89
C LEU A 61 -9.03 -5.70 -1.06
N ASN A 62 -10.11 -6.21 -1.67
CA ASN A 62 -10.92 -7.28 -1.09
C ASN A 62 -10.31 -8.67 -1.38
N GLU A 63 -10.99 -9.74 -0.95
CA GLU A 63 -10.54 -11.12 -1.14
C GLU A 63 -10.54 -11.58 -2.62
N LYS A 64 -11.18 -10.82 -3.52
CA LYS A 64 -11.16 -11.05 -4.97
C LYS A 64 -10.08 -10.24 -5.69
N ASN A 65 -9.23 -9.55 -4.92
CA ASN A 65 -8.21 -8.63 -5.45
C ASN A 65 -8.77 -7.40 -6.19
N GLU A 66 -10.01 -7.03 -5.90
CA GLU A 66 -10.60 -5.80 -6.42
C GLU A 66 -10.27 -4.62 -5.51
N VAL A 67 -9.98 -3.47 -6.10
CA VAL A 67 -9.71 -2.23 -5.33
C VAL A 67 -11.01 -1.74 -4.68
N VAL A 68 -11.04 -1.67 -3.37
CA VAL A 68 -12.18 -1.15 -2.60
C VAL A 68 -11.98 0.27 -2.10
N ALA A 69 -10.72 0.70 -1.94
CA ALA A 69 -10.41 2.09 -1.58
C ALA A 69 -8.98 2.46 -1.95
N ARG A 70 -8.76 3.75 -2.18
CA ARG A 70 -7.44 4.39 -2.25
C ARG A 70 -7.44 5.55 -1.27
N LEU A 71 -6.50 5.53 -0.32
CA LEU A 71 -6.46 6.47 0.79
C LEU A 71 -5.27 7.41 0.64
N GLY A 72 -5.48 8.67 0.99
CA GLY A 72 -4.43 9.68 1.00
C GLY A 72 -3.76 9.92 -0.34
N ASP A 73 -4.45 9.66 -1.44
CA ASP A 73 -3.91 9.70 -2.80
C ASP A 73 -3.34 11.09 -3.13
N ASN A 74 -2.07 11.13 -3.44
CA ASN A 74 -1.29 12.31 -3.81
C ASN A 74 -0.33 11.99 -4.98
N VAL A 75 -0.65 10.94 -5.73
CA VAL A 75 0.22 10.39 -6.78
C VAL A 75 0.61 11.44 -7.80
N GLU A 76 -0.35 12.18 -8.33
CA GLU A 76 -0.09 13.21 -9.35
C GLU A 76 0.95 14.23 -8.88
N SER A 77 0.77 14.77 -7.68
CA SER A 77 1.68 15.79 -7.13
C SER A 77 3.08 15.23 -6.89
N VAL A 78 3.20 14.05 -6.29
CA VAL A 78 4.49 13.46 -5.91
C VAL A 78 5.27 12.99 -7.14
N VAL A 79 4.61 12.33 -8.09
CA VAL A 79 5.26 11.83 -9.31
C VAL A 79 5.68 12.99 -10.22
N LYS A 80 4.81 13.98 -10.42
CA LYS A 80 5.10 15.17 -11.21
C LYS A 80 6.31 15.96 -10.69
N ASN A 81 6.46 16.05 -9.39
CA ASN A 81 7.56 16.77 -8.73
C ASN A 81 8.80 15.88 -8.46
N LYS A 82 8.88 14.68 -9.03
CA LYS A 82 10.01 13.75 -8.90
C LYS A 82 10.47 13.57 -7.45
N SER A 83 9.50 13.42 -6.56
CA SER A 83 9.75 13.19 -5.13
C SER A 83 10.43 14.35 -4.37
N VAL A 84 10.41 15.57 -4.88
CA VAL A 84 10.97 16.75 -4.18
C VAL A 84 10.33 16.94 -2.80
N HIS A 85 9.04 16.58 -2.65
CA HIS A 85 8.33 16.65 -1.37
C HIS A 85 9.00 15.84 -0.25
N ARG A 86 9.73 14.77 -0.59
CA ARG A 86 10.42 13.94 0.39
C ARG A 86 11.35 14.71 1.33
N ALA A 87 12.05 15.71 0.80
CA ALA A 87 12.99 16.55 1.54
C ALA A 87 12.40 17.86 2.04
N LYS A 88 11.10 18.10 1.86
CA LYS A 88 10.46 19.38 2.16
C LYS A 88 9.21 19.19 3.04
N PRO A 89 9.37 18.98 4.36
CA PRO A 89 8.25 18.75 5.27
C PRO A 89 7.15 19.82 5.22
N HIS A 90 7.52 21.08 4.96
CA HIS A 90 6.57 22.18 4.85
C HIS A 90 5.59 22.05 3.66
N THR A 91 5.87 21.17 2.70
CA THR A 91 4.97 20.89 1.55
C THR A 91 3.98 19.77 1.83
N TRP A 92 4.12 19.06 2.95
CA TRP A 92 3.25 17.94 3.28
C TRP A 92 1.88 18.42 3.74
N LYS A 93 0.84 17.72 3.30
CA LYS A 93 -0.55 18.03 3.63
C LYS A 93 -1.14 16.93 4.49
N ASN A 94 -1.95 17.30 5.47
CA ASN A 94 -2.73 16.34 6.24
C ASN A 94 -3.64 15.53 5.32
N GLY A 95 -3.72 14.23 5.56
CA GLY A 95 -4.52 13.32 4.75
C GLY A 95 -3.93 13.00 3.37
N LYS A 96 -2.72 13.46 3.05
CA LYS A 96 -2.00 13.17 1.81
C LYS A 96 -0.65 12.54 2.09
N PHE A 97 -0.35 11.46 1.38
CA PHE A 97 0.94 10.78 1.50
C PHE A 97 2.00 11.35 0.56
N VAL A 98 3.25 11.00 0.87
CA VAL A 98 4.42 11.29 0.02
C VAL A 98 5.05 9.97 -0.43
N HIS A 99 5.61 9.19 0.49
CA HIS A 99 6.20 7.89 0.19
C HIS A 99 5.85 6.85 1.25
N PRO A 100 4.63 6.32 1.27
CA PRO A 100 4.30 5.16 2.09
C PRO A 100 5.23 4.01 1.78
N HIS A 101 6.02 3.58 2.76
CA HIS A 101 6.98 2.49 2.60
C HIS A 101 6.50 1.22 3.28
N ASP A 102 5.82 1.36 4.39
CA ASP A 102 5.21 0.28 5.12
C ASP A 102 3.87 0.71 5.73
N ALA A 103 2.97 -0.24 5.90
CA ALA A 103 1.70 -0.01 6.56
C ALA A 103 1.18 -1.30 7.17
N CYS A 104 0.50 -1.20 8.30
CA CYS A 104 -0.13 -2.33 8.95
C CYS A 104 -1.52 -2.00 9.48
N PHE A 105 -2.36 -3.02 9.57
CA PHE A 105 -3.62 -2.94 10.29
C PHE A 105 -3.39 -3.09 11.80
N ALA A 106 -4.12 -2.31 12.58
CA ALA A 106 -4.38 -2.66 13.97
C ALA A 106 -5.58 -3.63 14.05
N PRO A 107 -5.73 -4.41 15.16
CA PRO A 107 -6.84 -5.36 15.31
C PRO A 107 -8.24 -4.73 15.17
N ASN A 108 -8.40 -3.46 15.51
CA ASN A 108 -9.65 -2.70 15.39
C ASN A 108 -9.92 -2.18 13.97
N GLY A 109 -9.00 -2.42 13.03
CA GLY A 109 -9.10 -1.97 11.65
C GLY A 109 -8.52 -0.57 11.37
N ASP A 110 -7.93 0.10 12.37
CA ASP A 110 -7.12 1.28 12.13
C ASP A 110 -5.89 0.90 11.30
N ILE A 111 -5.32 1.84 10.57
CA ILE A 111 -4.12 1.62 9.75
C ILE A 111 -3.03 2.57 10.21
N TYR A 112 -1.84 2.03 10.42
CA TYR A 112 -0.63 2.81 10.67
C TYR A 112 0.26 2.77 9.44
N VAL A 113 0.72 3.92 8.98
CA VAL A 113 1.53 4.08 7.77
C VAL A 113 2.85 4.74 8.12
N ALA A 114 3.95 4.08 7.78
CA ALA A 114 5.29 4.64 7.91
C ALA A 114 5.76 5.15 6.54
N GLU A 115 6.21 6.39 6.47
CA GLU A 115 6.65 7.02 5.24
C GLU A 115 8.16 7.22 5.19
N TRP A 116 8.73 6.93 4.03
CA TRP A 116 10.14 7.14 3.75
C TRP A 116 10.38 8.58 3.26
N VAL A 117 10.43 9.50 4.20
CA VAL A 117 10.68 10.91 3.99
C VAL A 117 11.80 11.40 4.92
N GLN A 118 12.36 12.56 4.65
CA GLN A 118 13.59 13.04 5.31
C GLN A 118 13.58 12.94 6.84
N THR A 119 12.48 13.33 7.49
CA THR A 119 12.35 13.30 8.95
C THR A 119 11.65 12.05 9.48
N GLY A 120 11.20 11.17 8.55
CA GLY A 120 10.22 10.16 8.88
C GLY A 120 8.85 10.74 9.20
N ARG A 121 7.80 10.02 8.84
CA ARG A 121 6.42 10.34 9.26
C ARG A 121 5.65 9.06 9.49
N VAL A 122 4.92 9.02 10.61
CA VAL A 122 3.95 7.96 10.88
C VAL A 122 2.56 8.58 10.91
N THR A 123 1.65 8.04 10.11
CA THR A 123 0.26 8.48 10.04
C THR A 123 -0.66 7.37 10.52
N LYS A 124 -1.58 7.71 11.40
CA LYS A 124 -2.68 6.82 11.79
C LYS A 124 -3.93 7.20 11.00
N LEU A 125 -4.49 6.25 10.27
CA LEU A 125 -5.81 6.33 9.67
C LEU A 125 -6.80 5.58 10.55
N ARG A 126 -7.78 6.30 11.11
CA ARG A 126 -8.76 5.71 12.01
C ARG A 126 -9.95 5.17 11.22
N LYS A 127 -10.33 3.93 11.50
CA LYS A 127 -11.55 3.34 10.95
C LYS A 127 -12.78 4.04 11.56
N VAL A 128 -13.66 4.51 10.70
CA VAL A 128 -14.91 5.18 11.09
C VAL A 128 -16.10 4.35 10.62
N SER A 129 -16.39 3.30 11.31
CA SER A 129 -17.47 2.34 11.00
C SER A 129 -17.21 1.45 9.79
#